data_edf902aa34e3aa24640d59dc1b65d090
#
_entry.id   edf902aa34e3aa24640d59dc1b65d090
#
_cell.length_a   1.000
_cell.length_b   1.000
_cell.length_c   1.000
_cell.angle_alpha   90.00
_cell.angle_beta   90.00
_cell.angle_gamma   90.00
#
_symmetry.space_group_name_H-M   'P 1'
#
loop_
_entity.id
_entity.type
_entity.pdbx_description
1 polymer ?
#
loop_
_entity_poly.entity_id
_entity_poly.type
_entity_poly.pdbx_seq_one_letter_code
_entity_poly.pdbx_strand_id
1 'polypeptide(L)'
;MSESLNFLDPSVLAGLSNLELRARVVVEGFLSGLHKSPNRGFSVEFNDYRHYQRGDDMRHVDWKLYARSDKLYIKQYEDETNVRCVILLDTSASMAYSSGGISKLNYGITLASALSYFIMRQRDAVGLITFDDEIQNYLPAKCRQPHLMQILRTLAQVESGKKTDV
;
A
#
# COMPACT_ATOMS: atom_id res chain seq x y z
N MET A 1 -18.99 20.73 -9.11
CA MET A 1 -17.86 20.42 -8.21
C MET A 1 -17.88 18.92 -7.86
N SER A 2 -17.73 18.02 -8.83
CA SER A 2 -17.60 16.57 -8.55
C SER A 2 -17.00 15.78 -9.73
N GLU A 3 -16.05 16.36 -10.47
CA GLU A 3 -15.43 15.65 -11.61
C GLU A 3 -14.19 14.82 -11.25
N SER A 4 -13.67 14.91 -10.00
CA SER A 4 -12.41 14.22 -9.62
C SER A 4 -12.61 12.79 -9.11
N LEU A 5 -13.83 12.30 -8.97
CA LEU A 5 -14.13 10.94 -8.47
C LEU A 5 -14.40 9.91 -9.58
N ASN A 6 -14.61 10.35 -10.82
CA ASN A 6 -14.93 9.43 -11.93
C ASN A 6 -13.78 8.51 -12.36
N PHE A 7 -12.52 8.85 -12.04
CA PHE A 7 -11.38 7.98 -12.35
C PHE A 7 -11.25 6.76 -11.43
N LEU A 8 -11.96 6.77 -10.30
CA LEU A 8 -11.98 5.66 -9.34
C LEU A 8 -13.27 4.85 -9.43
N ASP A 9 -14.13 5.09 -10.44
CA ASP A 9 -15.31 4.27 -10.67
C ASP A 9 -14.87 2.83 -10.95
N PRO A 10 -15.32 1.87 -10.14
CA PRO A 10 -14.95 0.47 -10.31
C PRO A 10 -15.26 -0.09 -11.70
N SER A 11 -16.31 0.42 -12.38
CA SER A 11 -16.69 0.00 -13.73
C SER A 11 -15.65 0.44 -14.77
N VAL A 12 -15.12 1.66 -14.65
CA VAL A 12 -14.05 2.17 -15.50
C VAL A 12 -12.75 1.43 -15.25
N LEU A 13 -12.44 1.14 -13.98
CA LEU A 13 -11.26 0.37 -13.60
C LEU A 13 -11.33 -1.07 -14.09
N ALA A 14 -12.51 -1.70 -14.07
CA ALA A 14 -12.70 -3.05 -14.60
C ALA A 14 -12.43 -3.15 -16.12
N GLY A 15 -12.63 -2.07 -16.86
CA GLY A 15 -12.31 -2.00 -18.28
C GLY A 15 -10.81 -1.99 -18.60
N LEU A 16 -9.94 -1.73 -17.62
CA LEU A 16 -8.49 -1.81 -17.81
C LEU A 16 -8.03 -3.27 -17.76
N SER A 17 -7.52 -3.79 -18.87
CA SER A 17 -7.05 -5.17 -18.99
C SER A 17 -5.79 -5.45 -18.14
N ASN A 18 -4.99 -4.41 -17.84
CA ASN A 18 -3.76 -4.55 -17.07
C ASN A 18 -4.00 -4.23 -15.59
N LEU A 19 -3.91 -5.27 -14.74
CA LEU A 19 -4.12 -5.15 -13.30
C LEU A 19 -3.09 -4.23 -12.61
N GLU A 20 -1.86 -4.21 -13.11
CA GLU A 20 -0.81 -3.31 -12.60
C GLU A 20 -1.18 -1.84 -12.85
N LEU A 21 -1.62 -1.52 -14.08
CA LEU A 21 -2.07 -0.17 -14.41
C LEU A 21 -3.29 0.22 -13.57
N ARG A 22 -4.22 -0.71 -13.36
CA ARG A 22 -5.39 -0.51 -12.52
C ARG A 22 -5.01 -0.18 -11.07
N ALA A 23 -4.12 -0.98 -10.48
CA ALA A 23 -3.60 -0.77 -9.12
C ALA A 23 -2.92 0.59 -8.99
N ARG A 24 -2.08 0.95 -9.97
CA ARG A 24 -1.39 2.24 -10.02
C ARG A 24 -2.36 3.41 -10.09
N VAL A 25 -3.34 3.37 -10.98
CA VAL A 25 -4.35 4.44 -11.15
C VAL A 25 -5.15 4.66 -9.86
N VAL A 26 -5.57 3.58 -9.19
CA VAL A 26 -6.29 3.67 -7.91
C VAL A 26 -5.44 4.36 -6.85
N VAL A 27 -4.18 3.95 -6.70
CA VAL A 27 -3.29 4.53 -5.68
C VAL A 27 -2.93 5.97 -6.00
N GLU A 28 -2.59 6.29 -7.24
CA GLU A 28 -2.25 7.67 -7.65
C GLU A 28 -3.46 8.59 -7.52
N GLY A 29 -4.65 8.13 -7.86
CA GLY A 29 -5.89 8.87 -7.68
C GLY A 29 -6.19 9.14 -6.20
N PHE A 30 -6.01 8.13 -5.34
CA PHE A 30 -6.17 8.28 -3.89
C PHE A 30 -5.16 9.28 -3.30
N LEU A 31 -3.88 9.13 -3.63
CA LEU A 31 -2.82 10.03 -3.17
C LEU A 31 -3.02 11.47 -3.67
N SER A 32 -3.44 11.64 -4.93
CA SER A 32 -3.74 12.96 -5.50
C SER A 32 -4.94 13.62 -4.80
N GLY A 33 -5.92 12.84 -4.37
CA GLY A 33 -7.05 13.31 -3.56
C GLY A 33 -6.61 13.78 -2.16
N LEU A 34 -5.65 13.12 -1.55
CA LEU A 34 -5.05 13.52 -0.26
C LEU A 34 -4.24 14.81 -0.36
N HIS A 35 -3.62 15.10 -1.51
CA HIS A 35 -2.84 16.33 -1.69
C HIS A 35 -3.67 17.62 -1.70
N LYS A 36 -5.00 17.54 -1.75
CA LYS A 36 -5.89 18.69 -1.51
C LYS A 36 -6.12 18.98 -0.03
N SER A 37 -5.61 18.16 0.86
CA SER A 37 -5.57 18.44 2.30
C SER A 37 -4.44 19.44 2.60
N PRO A 38 -4.67 20.50 3.40
CA PRO A 38 -3.64 21.49 3.73
C PRO A 38 -2.50 20.93 4.59
N ASN A 39 -2.54 19.69 4.99
CA ASN A 39 -1.44 19.03 5.67
C ASN A 39 -0.38 18.56 4.66
N ARG A 40 0.60 19.41 4.44
CA ARG A 40 1.86 19.06 3.78
C ARG A 40 2.60 18.01 4.62
N GLY A 41 2.98 16.90 3.97
CA GLY A 41 4.11 16.10 4.46
C GLY A 41 3.80 14.66 4.79
N PHE A 42 3.85 13.81 3.77
CA PHE A 42 4.46 12.49 3.89
C PHE A 42 5.69 12.49 2.98
N SER A 43 6.69 13.24 3.37
CA SER A 43 8.06 13.06 2.87
C SER A 43 8.79 12.20 3.90
N VAL A 44 9.13 11.00 3.52
CA VAL A 44 9.82 9.98 4.32
C VAL A 44 11.29 10.34 4.59
N GLU A 45 11.71 11.57 4.30
CA GLU A 45 13.08 12.06 4.50
C GLU A 45 13.13 13.45 5.14
N PHE A 46 12.34 13.70 6.18
CA PHE A 46 12.55 14.90 6.96
C PHE A 46 13.18 14.50 8.29
N ASN A 47 14.52 14.61 8.37
CA ASN A 47 15.23 14.61 9.63
C ASN A 47 14.77 15.84 10.41
N ASP A 48 13.96 15.63 11.42
CA ASP A 48 13.59 16.68 12.35
C ASP A 48 14.77 16.91 13.31
N TYR A 49 15.11 18.18 13.55
CA TYR A 49 16.17 18.53 14.49
C TYR A 49 15.53 18.94 15.80
N ARG A 50 15.79 18.17 16.86
CA ARG A 50 15.42 18.55 18.22
C ARG A 50 16.59 19.26 18.92
N HIS A 51 16.28 20.28 19.69
CA HIS A 51 17.28 20.87 20.59
C HIS A 51 17.80 19.83 21.58
N TYR A 52 19.13 19.81 21.77
CA TYR A 52 19.78 18.99 22.78
C TYR A 52 19.20 19.28 24.18
N GLN A 53 18.91 18.21 24.92
CA GLN A 53 18.54 18.27 26.32
C GLN A 53 19.60 17.55 27.16
N ARG A 54 19.78 17.98 28.42
CA ARG A 54 20.73 17.32 29.33
C ARG A 54 20.36 15.85 29.50
N GLY A 55 21.30 14.95 29.17
CA GLY A 55 21.11 13.49 29.21
C GLY A 55 21.01 12.84 27.84
N ASP A 56 20.90 13.62 26.78
CA ASP A 56 20.94 13.07 25.41
C ASP A 56 22.35 12.58 25.05
N ASP A 57 22.41 11.52 24.22
CA ASP A 57 23.67 10.97 23.74
C ASP A 57 24.33 11.93 22.72
N MET A 58 25.54 12.38 23.03
CA MET A 58 26.32 13.31 22.23
C MET A 58 26.68 12.76 20.82
N ARG A 59 26.56 11.44 20.61
CA ARG A 59 26.81 10.80 19.28
C ARG A 59 25.75 11.21 18.26
N HIS A 60 24.56 11.59 18.69
CA HIS A 60 23.46 12.00 17.81
C HIS A 60 23.46 13.52 17.54
N VAL A 61 24.41 14.26 18.11
CA VAL A 61 24.54 15.71 17.86
C VAL A 61 25.03 15.95 16.42
N ASP A 62 24.37 16.89 15.72
CA ASP A 62 24.86 17.36 14.43
C ASP A 62 25.95 18.43 14.62
N TRP A 63 27.19 17.97 14.61
CA TRP A 63 28.37 18.85 14.75
C TRP A 63 28.53 19.85 13.60
N LYS A 64 28.01 19.54 12.41
CA LYS A 64 28.03 20.47 11.27
C LYS A 64 27.05 21.61 11.46
N LEU A 65 25.88 21.32 12.02
CA LEU A 65 24.88 22.34 12.35
C LEU A 65 25.34 23.18 13.53
N TYR A 66 25.95 22.55 14.54
CA TYR A 66 26.56 23.27 15.67
C TYR A 66 27.60 24.28 15.20
N ALA A 67 28.51 23.91 14.32
CA ALA A 67 29.54 24.81 13.78
C ALA A 67 28.98 26.03 13.02
N ARG A 68 27.72 25.98 12.56
CA ARG A 68 27.08 27.06 11.82
C ARG A 68 26.14 27.91 12.67
N SER A 69 25.50 27.32 13.65
CA SER A 69 24.40 27.95 14.41
C SER A 69 24.74 28.20 15.87
N ASP A 70 25.86 27.68 16.36
CA ASP A 70 26.29 27.69 17.76
C ASP A 70 25.23 27.12 18.74
N LYS A 71 24.33 26.24 18.18
CA LYS A 71 23.25 25.58 18.93
C LYS A 71 23.37 24.07 18.74
N LEU A 72 23.21 23.33 19.85
CA LEU A 72 23.23 21.88 19.83
C LEU A 72 21.89 21.31 19.37
N TYR A 73 21.90 20.57 18.28
CA TYR A 73 20.76 19.86 17.75
C TYR A 73 21.05 18.37 17.65
N ILE A 74 20.06 17.56 17.95
CA ILE A 74 20.07 16.11 17.76
C ILE A 74 19.29 15.76 16.50
N LYS A 75 19.89 14.92 15.66
CA LYS A 75 19.18 14.29 14.55
C LYS A 75 18.20 13.27 15.08
N GLN A 76 16.91 13.51 14.87
CA GLN A 76 15.89 12.49 15.06
C GLN A 76 15.79 11.69 13.77
N TYR A 77 15.99 10.38 13.87
CA TYR A 77 15.71 9.43 12.82
C TYR A 77 14.32 8.87 13.10
N GLU A 78 13.41 8.92 12.11
CA GLU A 78 12.24 8.06 12.16
C GLU A 78 12.71 6.62 11.97
N ASP A 79 12.42 5.76 12.93
CA ASP A 79 12.62 4.33 12.76
C ASP A 79 11.80 3.88 11.56
N GLU A 80 12.45 3.43 10.49
CA GLU A 80 11.79 2.77 9.37
C GLU A 80 11.18 1.48 9.91
N THR A 81 9.90 1.52 10.28
CA THR A 81 9.17 0.32 10.68
C THR A 81 8.89 -0.48 9.41
N ASN A 82 9.62 -1.57 9.22
CA ASN A 82 9.34 -2.54 8.17
C ASN A 82 8.08 -3.33 8.54
N VAL A 83 6.92 -2.82 8.14
CA VAL A 83 5.64 -3.49 8.34
C VAL A 83 5.55 -4.70 7.40
N ARG A 84 5.06 -5.82 7.92
CA ARG A 84 4.71 -7.00 7.13
C ARG A 84 3.20 -7.11 7.05
N CYS A 85 2.65 -6.89 5.87
CA CYS A 85 1.23 -6.97 5.61
C CYS A 85 0.93 -8.24 4.80
N VAL A 86 -0.08 -9.00 5.20
CA VAL A 86 -0.58 -10.15 4.43
C VAL A 86 -2.03 -9.87 4.07
N ILE A 87 -2.32 -9.85 2.77
CA ILE A 87 -3.66 -9.66 2.25
C ILE A 87 -4.31 -11.05 2.13
N LEU A 88 -5.48 -11.20 2.75
CA LEU A 88 -6.30 -12.40 2.65
C LEU A 88 -7.46 -12.08 1.70
N LEU A 89 -7.56 -12.82 0.60
CA LEU A 89 -8.63 -12.68 -0.39
C LEU A 89 -9.48 -13.96 -0.42
N ASP A 90 -10.73 -13.82 -0.02
CA ASP A 90 -11.75 -14.85 -0.19
C ASP A 90 -12.08 -14.99 -1.69
N THR A 91 -12.02 -16.22 -2.20
CA THR A 91 -12.32 -16.57 -3.59
C THR A 91 -13.50 -17.53 -3.71
N SER A 92 -14.27 -17.70 -2.64
CA SER A 92 -15.41 -18.59 -2.58
C SER A 92 -16.48 -18.27 -3.63
N ALA A 93 -17.40 -19.19 -3.86
CA ALA A 93 -18.50 -19.01 -4.82
C ALA A 93 -19.38 -17.79 -4.50
N SER A 94 -19.50 -17.38 -3.24
CA SER A 94 -20.23 -16.18 -2.83
C SER A 94 -19.62 -14.89 -3.37
N MET A 95 -18.33 -14.91 -3.72
CA MET A 95 -17.62 -13.78 -4.32
C MET A 95 -17.93 -13.60 -5.82
N ALA A 96 -18.58 -14.58 -6.45
CA ALA A 96 -19.10 -14.44 -7.82
C ALA A 96 -20.32 -13.51 -7.90
N TYR A 97 -20.96 -13.21 -6.79
CA TYR A 97 -22.12 -12.29 -6.75
C TYR A 97 -21.78 -10.95 -7.38
N SER A 98 -22.63 -10.53 -8.31
CA SER A 98 -22.49 -9.27 -9.04
C SER A 98 -23.70 -8.37 -8.77
N SER A 99 -23.42 -7.10 -8.45
CA SER A 99 -24.43 -6.05 -8.34
C SER A 99 -23.91 -4.86 -9.17
N GLY A 100 -24.63 -4.49 -10.24
CA GLY A 100 -24.24 -3.36 -11.09
C GLY A 100 -23.05 -3.62 -12.04
N GLY A 101 -22.82 -4.88 -12.47
CA GLY A 101 -21.85 -5.21 -13.52
C GLY A 101 -20.47 -5.65 -13.04
N ILE A 102 -20.15 -5.51 -11.75
CA ILE A 102 -18.86 -5.94 -11.17
C ILE A 102 -19.14 -6.98 -10.10
N SER A 103 -18.42 -8.13 -10.15
CA SER A 103 -18.49 -9.12 -9.09
C SER A 103 -17.70 -8.66 -7.85
N LYS A 104 -18.08 -9.17 -6.68
CA LYS A 104 -17.35 -8.95 -5.42
C LYS A 104 -15.88 -9.38 -5.59
N LEU A 105 -15.63 -10.49 -6.28
CA LEU A 105 -14.29 -10.98 -6.56
C LEU A 105 -13.46 -9.97 -7.36
N ASN A 106 -14.00 -9.44 -8.46
CA ASN A 106 -13.28 -8.45 -9.27
C ASN A 106 -12.99 -7.16 -8.49
N TYR A 107 -13.90 -6.76 -7.63
CA TYR A 107 -13.67 -5.64 -6.71
C TYR A 107 -12.55 -5.98 -5.71
N GLY A 108 -12.60 -7.16 -5.09
CA GLY A 108 -11.57 -7.66 -4.16
C GLY A 108 -10.20 -7.75 -4.80
N ILE A 109 -10.10 -8.29 -6.03
CA ILE A 109 -8.86 -8.36 -6.81
C ILE A 109 -8.30 -6.95 -7.06
N THR A 110 -9.14 -6.01 -7.46
CA THR A 110 -8.72 -4.62 -7.71
C THR A 110 -8.20 -3.96 -6.43
N LEU A 111 -8.90 -4.15 -5.32
CA LEU A 111 -8.51 -3.62 -4.01
C LEU A 111 -7.20 -4.25 -3.52
N ALA A 112 -7.09 -5.58 -3.58
CA ALA A 112 -5.88 -6.30 -3.19
C ALA A 112 -4.65 -5.87 -4.01
N SER A 113 -4.84 -5.65 -5.30
CA SER A 113 -3.79 -5.16 -6.20
C SER A 113 -3.34 -3.74 -5.85
N ALA A 114 -4.31 -2.85 -5.59
CA ALA A 114 -4.04 -1.46 -5.20
C ALA A 114 -3.30 -1.41 -3.84
N LEU A 115 -3.76 -2.17 -2.85
CA LEU A 115 -3.11 -2.25 -1.54
C LEU A 115 -1.70 -2.82 -1.65
N SER A 116 -1.49 -3.90 -2.44
CA SER A 116 -0.17 -4.48 -2.67
C SER A 116 0.80 -3.47 -3.27
N TYR A 117 0.34 -2.71 -4.27
CA TYR A 117 1.13 -1.66 -4.90
C TYR A 117 1.44 -0.52 -3.91
N PHE A 118 0.47 -0.09 -3.12
CA PHE A 118 0.62 0.97 -2.13
C PHE A 118 1.62 0.61 -1.03
N ILE A 119 1.49 -0.58 -0.44
CA ILE A 119 2.38 -1.10 0.60
C ILE A 119 3.82 -1.20 0.08
N MET A 120 4.00 -1.77 -1.12
CA MET A 120 5.32 -1.85 -1.76
C MET A 120 5.94 -0.48 -2.03
N ARG A 121 5.13 0.52 -2.37
CA ARG A 121 5.59 1.90 -2.57
C ARG A 121 6.13 2.53 -1.29
N GLN A 122 5.59 2.11 -0.13
CA GLN A 122 6.08 2.51 1.20
C GLN A 122 7.31 1.72 1.66
N ARG A 123 7.86 0.85 0.80
CA ARG A 123 8.97 -0.06 1.11
C ARG A 123 8.64 -1.12 2.16
N ASP A 124 7.36 -1.34 2.43
CA ASP A 124 6.88 -2.38 3.31
C ASP A 124 6.76 -3.74 2.61
N ALA A 125 6.77 -4.82 3.40
CA ALA A 125 6.64 -6.17 2.87
C ALA A 125 5.16 -6.56 2.73
N VAL A 126 4.76 -7.02 1.53
CA VAL A 126 3.40 -7.49 1.23
C VAL A 126 3.38 -8.95 0.86
N GLY A 127 2.41 -9.69 1.40
CA GLY A 127 2.09 -11.08 1.06
C GLY A 127 0.64 -11.21 0.61
N LEU A 128 0.29 -12.34 0.01
CA LEU A 128 -1.06 -12.67 -0.44
C LEU A 128 -1.41 -14.10 -0.06
N ILE A 129 -2.62 -14.27 0.46
CA ILE A 129 -3.27 -15.58 0.62
C ILE A 129 -4.61 -15.48 -0.11
N THR A 130 -4.88 -16.42 -1.03
CA THR A 130 -6.21 -16.62 -1.60
C THR A 130 -6.76 -17.94 -1.09
N PHE A 131 -8.01 -17.95 -0.73
CA PHE A 131 -8.66 -19.14 -0.13
C PHE A 131 -10.15 -19.21 -0.49
N ASP A 132 -10.67 -20.42 -0.49
CA ASP A 132 -12.10 -20.73 -0.48
C ASP A 132 -12.42 -21.67 0.71
N ASP A 133 -12.58 -22.94 0.51
CA ASP A 133 -12.61 -24.02 1.53
C ASP A 133 -11.19 -24.43 1.93
N GLU A 134 -10.20 -24.17 1.07
CA GLU A 134 -8.78 -24.42 1.30
C GLU A 134 -7.93 -23.23 0.86
N ILE A 135 -6.66 -23.21 1.29
CA ILE A 135 -5.71 -22.21 0.81
C ILE A 135 -5.32 -22.55 -0.63
N GLN A 136 -5.73 -21.69 -1.57
CA GLN A 136 -5.44 -21.84 -3.01
C GLN A 136 -4.04 -21.32 -3.36
N ASN A 137 -3.68 -20.17 -2.82
CA ASN A 137 -2.35 -19.59 -3.05
C ASN A 137 -1.80 -18.99 -1.75
N TYR A 138 -0.49 -19.16 -1.54
CA TYR A 138 0.25 -18.54 -0.46
C TYR A 138 1.53 -17.90 -0.97
N LEU A 139 1.59 -16.57 -0.89
CA LEU A 139 2.76 -15.77 -1.22
C LEU A 139 3.23 -15.05 0.05
N PRO A 140 4.37 -15.44 0.65
CA PRO A 140 4.87 -14.85 1.88
C PRO A 140 5.23 -13.37 1.68
N ALA A 141 5.11 -12.56 2.74
CA ALA A 141 5.39 -11.12 2.68
C ALA A 141 6.87 -10.84 2.34
N LYS A 142 7.09 -10.12 1.24
CA LYS A 142 8.41 -9.67 0.77
C LYS A 142 8.31 -8.26 0.18
N CYS A 143 9.38 -7.46 0.34
CA CYS A 143 9.50 -6.12 -0.22
C CYS A 143 10.44 -6.16 -1.44
N ARG A 144 9.97 -6.63 -2.60
CA ARG A 144 10.74 -6.70 -3.85
C ARG A 144 9.83 -6.55 -5.06
N GLN A 145 10.24 -5.77 -6.07
CA GLN A 145 9.45 -5.55 -7.28
C GLN A 145 9.03 -6.84 -8.01
N PRO A 146 9.90 -7.85 -8.20
CA PRO A 146 9.47 -9.11 -8.82
C PRO A 146 8.37 -9.83 -8.02
N HIS A 147 8.35 -9.66 -6.69
CA HIS A 147 7.33 -10.25 -5.84
C HIS A 147 5.96 -9.57 -6.02
N LEU A 148 5.92 -8.25 -6.17
CA LEU A 148 4.71 -7.53 -6.54
C LEU A 148 4.14 -8.06 -7.85
N MET A 149 4.98 -8.21 -8.88
CA MET A 149 4.55 -8.76 -10.16
C MET A 149 4.00 -10.19 -10.02
N GLN A 150 4.56 -11.00 -9.13
CA GLN A 150 4.04 -12.34 -8.82
C GLN A 150 2.64 -12.23 -8.18
N ILE A 151 2.45 -11.35 -7.19
CA ILE A 151 1.13 -11.11 -6.56
C ILE A 151 0.11 -10.70 -7.63
N LEU A 152 0.43 -9.74 -8.48
CA LEU A 152 -0.49 -9.25 -9.52
C LEU A 152 -0.83 -10.34 -10.54
N ARG A 153 0.12 -11.18 -10.92
CA ARG A 153 -0.13 -12.32 -11.82
C ARG A 153 -1.04 -13.36 -11.16
N THR A 154 -0.79 -13.69 -9.90
CA THR A 154 -1.65 -14.59 -9.14
C THR A 154 -3.07 -14.04 -9.05
N LEU A 155 -3.24 -12.77 -8.69
CA LEU A 155 -4.55 -12.12 -8.63
C LEU A 155 -5.28 -12.08 -9.99
N ALA A 156 -4.54 -11.92 -11.09
CA ALA A 156 -5.11 -11.92 -12.45
C ALA A 156 -5.63 -13.30 -12.88
N GLN A 157 -5.15 -14.38 -12.25
CA GLN A 157 -5.54 -15.76 -12.53
C GLN A 157 -6.59 -16.31 -11.57
N VAL A 158 -6.98 -15.51 -10.55
CA VAL A 158 -7.97 -15.93 -9.55
C VAL A 158 -9.36 -15.97 -10.20
N GLU A 159 -10.01 -17.13 -10.08
CA GLU A 159 -11.39 -17.34 -10.42
C GLU A 159 -12.20 -17.65 -9.17
N SER A 160 -13.53 -17.44 -9.21
CA SER A 160 -14.40 -17.83 -8.10
C SER A 160 -14.42 -19.35 -7.95
N GLY A 161 -14.05 -19.82 -6.78
CA GLY A 161 -13.97 -21.23 -6.44
C GLY A 161 -15.33 -21.85 -6.04
N LYS A 162 -15.25 -22.97 -5.33
CA LYS A 162 -16.36 -23.73 -4.80
C LYS A 162 -16.97 -23.06 -3.55
N LYS A 163 -18.04 -23.64 -2.98
CA LYS A 163 -18.69 -23.13 -1.76
C LYS A 163 -17.70 -23.05 -0.60
N THR A 164 -17.74 -21.95 0.13
CA THR A 164 -17.05 -21.84 1.42
C THR A 164 -17.83 -22.62 2.45
N ASP A 165 -17.25 -23.61 3.09
CA ASP A 165 -17.67 -24.12 4.40
C ASP A 165 -16.89 -23.30 5.45
N VAL A 166 -17.60 -22.38 6.10
CA VAL A 166 -17.13 -21.68 7.30
C VAL A 166 -17.87 -22.25 8.49
#